data_edf62fa02af3e5184d8ae94d21c4f9dc
#
_entry.id   edf62fa02af3e5184d8ae94d21c4f9dc
#
_cell.length_a   1.000
_cell.length_b   1.000
_cell.length_c   1.000
_cell.angle_alpha   90.00
_cell.angle_beta   90.00
_cell.angle_gamma   90.00
#
_symmetry.space_group_name_H-M   'P 1'
#
loop_
_entity.id
_entity.type
_entity.pdbx_description
1 polymer ?
#
loop_
_entity_poly.entity_id
_entity_poly.type
_entity_poly.pdbx_seq_one_letter_code
_entity_poly.pdbx_strand_id
1 'polypeptide(L)'
;FVAYLISIAVFGLFQAMYMANAGGAWDNAKKVVEVDLKEKGTPLHDATVIGDTVGDPFKDTSSVSLNPIIKFSTLFGLLAAEIAIEMTMHAHKADTANFAPYIGVGFLVVGLIFVYRSFYGMRIPKKKA
;
A
#
# COMPACT_ATOMS: atom_id res chain seq x y z
N PHE A 1 -9.32 -10.20 14.39
CA PHE A 1 -9.75 -9.02 13.62
C PHE A 1 -9.20 -7.72 14.22
N VAL A 2 -9.36 -7.50 15.53
CA VAL A 2 -8.83 -6.30 16.22
C VAL A 2 -7.31 -6.14 16.02
N ALA A 3 -6.55 -7.23 16.17
CA ALA A 3 -5.10 -7.20 15.90
C ALA A 3 -4.77 -6.84 14.45
N TYR A 4 -5.57 -7.29 13.48
CA TYR A 4 -5.44 -6.89 12.08
C TYR A 4 -5.65 -5.39 11.89
N LEU A 5 -6.70 -4.82 12.48
CA LEU A 5 -6.99 -3.38 12.39
C LEU A 5 -5.87 -2.53 13.02
N ILE A 6 -5.39 -2.91 14.19
CA ILE A 6 -4.28 -2.22 14.87
C ILE A 6 -3.01 -2.32 14.02
N SER A 7 -2.68 -3.50 13.51
CA SER A 7 -1.49 -3.71 12.69
C SER A 7 -1.52 -2.88 11.42
N ILE A 8 -2.62 -2.89 10.67
CA ILE A 8 -2.71 -2.12 9.43
C ILE A 8 -2.68 -0.61 9.67
N ALA A 9 -3.28 -0.15 10.79
CA ALA A 9 -3.23 1.27 11.16
C ALA A 9 -1.80 1.71 11.52
N VAL A 10 -1.10 0.96 12.39
CA VAL A 10 0.23 1.34 12.87
C VAL A 10 1.27 1.19 11.75
N PHE A 11 1.36 0.01 11.13
CA PHE A 11 2.37 -0.23 10.11
C PHE A 11 2.09 0.51 8.80
N GLY A 12 0.82 0.63 8.41
CA GLY A 12 0.42 1.40 7.24
C GLY A 12 0.73 2.89 7.39
N LEU A 13 0.41 3.47 8.56
CA LEU A 13 0.74 4.86 8.85
C LEU A 13 2.25 5.09 8.88
N PHE A 14 3.00 4.22 9.57
CA PHE A 14 4.46 4.30 9.60
C PHE A 14 5.06 4.25 8.20
N GLN A 15 4.62 3.31 7.37
CA GLN A 15 5.11 3.16 6.01
C GLN A 15 4.76 4.37 5.13
N ALA A 16 3.56 4.90 5.26
CA ALA A 16 3.13 6.10 4.51
C ALA A 16 3.98 7.32 4.89
N MET A 17 4.21 7.54 6.18
CA MET A 17 5.07 8.63 6.67
C MET A 17 6.53 8.45 6.22
N TYR A 18 7.05 7.25 6.32
CA TYR A 18 8.42 6.95 5.88
C TYR A 18 8.61 7.27 4.40
N MET A 19 7.73 6.77 3.54
CA MET A 19 7.81 6.99 2.10
C MET A 19 7.66 8.46 1.72
N ALA A 20 6.71 9.17 2.34
CA ALA A 20 6.50 10.60 2.10
C ALA A 20 7.74 11.42 2.49
N ASN A 21 8.32 11.15 3.64
CA ASN A 21 9.50 11.88 4.12
C ASN A 21 10.75 11.52 3.32
N ALA A 22 10.96 10.25 2.98
CA ALA A 22 12.11 9.82 2.17
C ALA A 22 12.11 10.48 0.77
N GLY A 23 10.95 10.51 0.09
CA GLY A 23 10.81 11.20 -1.19
C GLY A 23 10.89 12.72 -1.05
N GLY A 24 10.23 13.29 -0.03
CA GLY A 24 10.21 14.74 0.23
C GLY A 24 11.57 15.32 0.62
N ALA A 25 12.46 14.51 1.20
CA ALA A 25 13.82 14.95 1.54
C ALA A 25 14.62 15.35 0.29
N TRP A 26 14.50 14.58 -0.80
CA TRP A 26 15.18 14.89 -2.07
C TRP A 26 14.58 16.10 -2.78
N ASP A 27 13.26 16.28 -2.76
CA ASP A 27 12.61 17.48 -3.28
C ASP A 27 13.08 18.73 -2.53
N ASN A 28 13.18 18.66 -1.21
CA ASN A 28 13.71 19.77 -0.41
C ASN A 28 15.20 20.02 -0.69
N ALA A 29 16.02 18.98 -0.80
CA ALA A 29 17.44 19.13 -1.13
C ALA A 29 17.63 19.83 -2.48
N LYS A 30 16.85 19.45 -3.49
CA LYS A 30 16.85 20.11 -4.81
C LYS A 30 16.48 21.59 -4.68
N LYS A 31 15.43 21.92 -3.93
CA LYS A 31 15.02 23.33 -3.72
C LYS A 31 16.10 24.15 -3.04
N VAL A 32 16.78 23.60 -2.03
CA VAL A 32 17.92 24.27 -1.38
C VAL A 32 19.02 24.59 -2.40
N VAL A 33 19.40 23.63 -3.24
CA VAL A 33 20.44 23.86 -4.29
C VAL A 33 19.99 24.88 -5.32
N GLU A 34 18.73 24.85 -5.72
CA GLU A 34 18.21 25.77 -6.76
C GLU A 34 17.95 27.18 -6.24
N VAL A 35 17.46 27.33 -5.01
CA VAL A 35 16.96 28.61 -4.49
C VAL A 35 17.98 29.27 -3.56
N ASP A 36 18.50 28.52 -2.60
CA ASP A 36 19.38 29.08 -1.57
C ASP A 36 20.83 29.17 -2.07
N LEU A 37 21.34 28.08 -2.65
CA LEU A 37 22.71 28.05 -3.18
C LEU A 37 22.82 28.64 -4.58
N LYS A 38 21.71 28.68 -5.35
CA LYS A 38 21.65 29.17 -6.73
C LYS A 38 22.65 28.47 -7.69
N GLU A 39 22.92 27.20 -7.42
CA GLU A 39 23.89 26.37 -8.16
C GLU A 39 23.23 25.51 -9.23
N LYS A 40 22.32 26.08 -10.02
CA LYS A 40 21.72 25.38 -11.16
C LYS A 40 22.75 25.03 -12.22
N GLY A 41 22.69 23.77 -12.73
CA GLY A 41 23.61 23.29 -13.76
C GLY A 41 24.98 22.82 -13.25
N THR A 42 25.12 22.65 -11.94
CA THR A 42 26.29 22.05 -11.32
C THR A 42 26.12 20.55 -11.12
N PRO A 43 27.21 19.77 -10.94
CA PRO A 43 27.10 18.34 -10.59
C PRO A 43 26.29 18.09 -9.31
N LEU A 44 26.27 19.05 -8.37
CA LEU A 44 25.47 19.00 -7.17
C LEU A 44 23.96 19.10 -7.51
N HIS A 45 23.60 20.01 -8.40
CA HIS A 45 22.23 20.14 -8.88
C HIS A 45 21.78 18.85 -9.60
N ASP A 46 22.58 18.31 -10.50
CA ASP A 46 22.25 17.07 -11.22
C ASP A 46 22.04 15.89 -10.25
N ALA A 47 22.84 15.79 -9.22
CA ALA A 47 22.67 14.75 -8.19
C ALA A 47 21.34 14.90 -7.43
N THR A 48 20.94 16.12 -7.09
CA THR A 48 19.65 16.37 -6.41
C THR A 48 18.45 16.16 -7.32
N VAL A 49 18.56 16.46 -8.61
CA VAL A 49 17.52 16.16 -9.61
C VAL A 49 17.32 14.65 -9.77
N ILE A 50 18.41 13.89 -9.83
CA ILE A 50 18.33 12.43 -9.88
C ILE A 50 17.67 11.89 -8.60
N GLY A 51 18.08 12.38 -7.42
CA GLY A 51 17.48 11.99 -6.14
C GLY A 51 15.99 12.30 -6.06
N ASP A 52 15.57 13.49 -6.50
CA ASP A 52 14.17 13.88 -6.55
C ASP A 52 13.36 12.97 -7.50
N THR A 53 13.89 12.71 -8.69
CA THR A 53 13.25 11.79 -9.67
C THR A 53 13.08 10.38 -9.11
N VAL A 54 14.05 9.87 -8.34
CA VAL A 54 13.94 8.57 -7.65
C VAL A 54 12.96 8.65 -6.48
N GLY A 55 12.90 9.78 -5.79
CA GLY A 55 12.03 10.01 -4.64
C GLY A 55 10.55 10.20 -4.99
N ASP A 56 10.25 10.72 -6.18
CA ASP A 56 8.88 11.02 -6.63
C ASP A 56 7.91 9.82 -6.54
N PRO A 57 8.24 8.61 -6.99
CA PRO A 57 7.36 7.46 -6.83
C PRO A 57 7.03 7.14 -5.37
N PHE A 58 7.93 7.42 -4.45
CA PHE A 58 7.72 7.17 -3.03
C PHE A 58 6.80 8.22 -2.39
N LYS A 59 7.03 9.51 -2.65
CA LYS A 59 6.22 10.58 -2.06
C LYS A 59 4.85 10.71 -2.73
N ASP A 60 4.80 10.70 -4.07
CA ASP A 60 3.61 11.10 -4.83
C ASP A 60 2.73 9.92 -5.26
N THR A 61 3.25 8.70 -5.28
CA THR A 61 2.51 7.51 -5.68
C THR A 61 2.31 6.55 -4.51
N SER A 62 3.39 5.99 -3.96
CA SER A 62 3.29 4.93 -2.95
C SER A 62 2.72 5.45 -1.63
N SER A 63 3.17 6.59 -1.11
CA SER A 63 2.67 7.13 0.15
C SER A 63 1.21 7.54 0.06
N VAL A 64 0.80 8.11 -1.07
CA VAL A 64 -0.58 8.54 -1.32
C VAL A 64 -1.51 7.34 -1.47
N SER A 65 -1.10 6.28 -2.15
CA SER A 65 -1.90 5.07 -2.36
C SER A 65 -2.11 4.27 -1.08
N LEU A 66 -1.20 4.34 -0.12
CA LEU A 66 -1.34 3.65 1.17
C LEU A 66 -2.54 4.17 1.98
N ASN A 67 -2.87 5.45 1.90
CA ASN A 67 -3.99 6.03 2.63
C ASN A 67 -5.35 5.42 2.22
N PRO A 68 -5.74 5.38 0.92
CA PRO A 68 -6.95 4.67 0.53
C PRO A 68 -6.87 3.16 0.79
N ILE A 69 -5.72 2.50 0.62
CA ILE A 69 -5.57 1.08 0.92
C ILE A 69 -5.90 0.78 2.38
N ILE A 70 -5.36 1.55 3.33
CA ILE A 70 -5.66 1.41 4.75
C ILE A 70 -7.15 1.60 5.01
N LYS A 71 -7.74 2.67 4.49
CA LYS A 71 -9.16 2.99 4.69
C LYS A 71 -10.08 1.93 4.10
N PHE A 72 -9.84 1.52 2.86
CA PHE A 72 -10.63 0.46 2.22
C PHE A 72 -10.48 -0.88 2.93
N SER A 73 -9.26 -1.27 3.28
CA SER A 73 -9.02 -2.54 3.98
C SER A 73 -9.70 -2.57 5.35
N THR A 74 -9.71 -1.48 6.09
CA THR A 74 -10.39 -1.40 7.39
C THR A 74 -11.92 -1.42 7.24
N LEU A 75 -12.49 -0.66 6.31
CA LEU A 75 -13.93 -0.60 6.09
C LEU A 75 -14.49 -1.93 5.57
N PHE A 76 -13.89 -2.48 4.51
CA PHE A 76 -14.32 -3.78 3.97
C PHE A 76 -14.04 -4.93 4.92
N GLY A 77 -12.93 -4.88 5.66
CA GLY A 77 -12.62 -5.86 6.68
C GLY A 77 -13.65 -5.86 7.81
N LEU A 78 -14.12 -4.68 8.25
CA LEU A 78 -15.17 -4.58 9.27
C LEU A 78 -16.49 -5.17 8.76
N LEU A 79 -16.91 -4.79 7.56
CA LEU A 79 -18.14 -5.31 6.94
C LEU A 79 -18.08 -6.84 6.75
N ALA A 80 -16.95 -7.37 6.26
CA ALA A 80 -16.78 -8.81 6.08
C ALA A 80 -16.79 -9.56 7.40
N ALA A 81 -16.22 -8.99 8.47
CA ALA A 81 -16.23 -9.57 9.80
C ALA A 81 -17.66 -9.63 10.38
N GLU A 82 -18.43 -8.56 10.21
CA GLU A 82 -19.83 -8.51 10.66
C GLU A 82 -20.67 -9.58 9.97
N ILE A 83 -20.59 -9.67 8.64
CA ILE A 83 -21.29 -10.71 7.86
C ILE A 83 -20.87 -12.13 8.31
N ALA A 84 -19.57 -12.36 8.49
CA ALA A 84 -19.06 -13.67 8.90
C ALA A 84 -19.55 -14.06 10.30
N ILE A 85 -19.61 -13.12 11.24
CA ILE A 85 -20.14 -13.35 12.60
C ILE A 85 -21.62 -13.68 12.52
N GLU A 86 -22.40 -12.92 11.77
CA GLU A 86 -23.84 -13.15 11.61
C GLU A 86 -24.12 -14.53 11.01
N MET A 87 -23.42 -14.91 9.94
CA MET A 87 -23.53 -16.24 9.34
C MET A 87 -23.19 -17.36 10.34
N THR A 88 -22.16 -17.17 11.13
CA THR A 88 -21.74 -18.16 12.14
C THR A 88 -22.78 -18.28 13.26
N MET A 89 -23.33 -17.16 13.72
CA MET A 89 -24.35 -17.15 14.75
C MET A 89 -25.68 -17.79 14.26
N HIS A 90 -26.06 -17.53 13.01
CA HIS A 90 -27.21 -18.15 12.39
C HIS A 90 -27.03 -19.67 12.23
N ALA A 91 -25.86 -20.12 11.78
CA ALA A 91 -25.57 -21.55 11.67
C ALA A 91 -25.63 -22.26 13.02
N HIS A 92 -25.11 -21.64 14.09
CA HIS A 92 -25.20 -22.17 15.45
C HIS A 92 -26.62 -22.26 16.00
N LYS A 93 -27.48 -21.26 15.69
CA LYS A 93 -28.86 -21.25 16.16
C LYS A 93 -29.76 -22.23 15.41
N ALA A 94 -29.48 -22.48 14.13
CA ALA A 94 -30.28 -23.33 13.26
C ALA A 94 -29.76 -24.80 13.20
N ASP A 95 -28.69 -25.14 13.94
CA ASP A 95 -27.99 -26.43 13.85
C ASP A 95 -27.65 -26.86 12.41
N THR A 96 -27.32 -25.88 11.59
CA THR A 96 -26.98 -26.05 10.18
C THR A 96 -25.47 -25.91 9.95
N ALA A 97 -24.98 -26.46 8.82
CA ALA A 97 -23.58 -26.40 8.47
C ALA A 97 -23.10 -24.93 8.32
N ASN A 98 -21.99 -24.61 8.96
CA ASN A 98 -21.36 -23.28 8.84
C ASN A 98 -20.58 -23.19 7.53
N PHE A 99 -21.09 -22.44 6.55
CA PHE A 99 -20.45 -22.21 5.26
C PHE A 99 -19.44 -21.07 5.26
N ALA A 100 -19.35 -20.27 6.33
CA ALA A 100 -18.44 -19.12 6.39
C ALA A 100 -16.96 -19.47 6.10
N PRO A 101 -16.36 -20.55 6.62
CA PRO A 101 -14.98 -20.89 6.32
C PRO A 101 -14.76 -21.27 4.85
N TYR A 102 -15.74 -21.92 4.20
CA TYR A 102 -15.63 -22.27 2.77
C TYR A 102 -15.64 -21.03 1.87
N ILE A 103 -16.48 -20.06 2.19
CA ILE A 103 -16.53 -18.76 1.51
C ILE A 103 -15.19 -18.03 1.73
N GLY A 104 -14.66 -18.03 2.94
CA GLY A 104 -13.36 -17.43 3.25
C GLY A 104 -12.21 -18.02 2.44
N VAL A 105 -12.16 -19.35 2.30
CA VAL A 105 -11.18 -20.05 1.45
C VAL A 105 -11.36 -19.66 -0.02
N GLY A 106 -12.59 -19.55 -0.51
CA GLY A 106 -12.89 -19.09 -1.87
C GLY A 106 -12.32 -17.70 -2.14
N PHE A 107 -12.56 -16.73 -1.25
CA PHE A 107 -12.00 -15.39 -1.37
C PHE A 107 -10.46 -15.37 -1.29
N LEU A 108 -9.87 -16.20 -0.44
CA LEU A 108 -8.42 -16.33 -0.34
C LEU A 108 -7.81 -16.83 -1.66
N VAL A 109 -8.40 -17.85 -2.28
CA VAL A 109 -7.94 -18.36 -3.58
C VAL A 109 -8.03 -17.28 -4.66
N VAL A 110 -9.16 -16.58 -4.75
CA VAL A 110 -9.33 -15.45 -5.69
C VAL A 110 -8.28 -14.38 -5.44
N GLY A 111 -8.06 -13.99 -4.18
CA GLY A 111 -7.03 -13.02 -3.80
C GLY A 111 -5.62 -13.45 -4.23
N LEU A 112 -5.26 -14.72 -4.01
CA LEU A 112 -3.96 -15.27 -4.44
C LEU A 112 -3.78 -15.23 -5.96
N ILE A 113 -4.84 -15.50 -6.73
CA ILE A 113 -4.80 -15.40 -8.20
C ILE A 113 -4.53 -13.95 -8.62
N PHE A 114 -5.20 -12.96 -8.00
CA PHE A 114 -4.97 -11.55 -8.29
C PHE A 114 -3.55 -11.11 -7.91
N VAL A 115 -3.04 -11.52 -6.75
CA VAL A 115 -1.66 -11.23 -6.32
C VAL A 115 -0.66 -11.82 -7.30
N TYR A 116 -0.83 -13.08 -7.68
CA TYR A 116 0.05 -13.74 -8.63
C TYR A 116 0.05 -13.03 -9.99
N ARG A 117 -1.14 -12.74 -10.54
CA ARG A 117 -1.29 -12.04 -11.81
C ARG A 117 -0.69 -10.62 -11.76
N SER A 118 -0.90 -9.88 -10.67
CA SER A 118 -0.34 -8.55 -10.48
C SER A 118 1.18 -8.59 -10.43
N PHE A 119 1.74 -9.52 -9.65
CA PHE A 119 3.18 -9.61 -9.49
C PHE A 119 3.92 -10.02 -10.75
N TYR A 120 3.39 -10.98 -11.51
CA TYR A 120 4.04 -11.48 -12.72
C TYR A 120 3.61 -10.76 -14.00
N GLY A 121 2.37 -10.28 -14.08
CA GLY A 121 1.82 -9.62 -15.26
C GLY A 121 2.26 -8.17 -15.44
N MET A 122 2.66 -7.49 -14.37
CA MET A 122 3.09 -6.08 -14.41
C MET A 122 4.62 -5.90 -14.50
N ARG A 123 5.37 -6.97 -14.71
CA ARG A 123 6.82 -6.86 -14.92
C ARG A 123 7.13 -6.22 -16.27
N ILE A 124 7.93 -5.15 -16.23
CA ILE A 124 8.48 -4.55 -17.46
C ILE A 124 9.41 -5.59 -18.10
N PRO A 125 9.15 -6.03 -19.34
CA PRO A 125 10.02 -6.99 -20.01
C PRO A 125 11.43 -6.37 -20.17
N LYS A 126 12.46 -7.09 -19.72
CA LYS A 126 13.85 -6.66 -19.99
C LYS A 126 14.03 -6.63 -21.50
N LYS A 127 14.26 -5.45 -22.09
CA LYS A 127 14.75 -5.35 -23.47
C LYS A 127 16.03 -6.20 -23.54
N LYS A 128 15.99 -7.25 -24.34
CA LYS A 128 17.23 -7.94 -24.75
C LYS A 128 18.04 -6.93 -25.54
N ALA A 129 19.19 -6.54 -25.00
CA ALA A 129 20.20 -5.76 -25.70
C ALA A 129 20.80 -6.61 -26.80
#